data_5339203fa87be707edddb25a5861193f
#
_entry.id   5339203fa87be707edddb25a5861193f
#
_cell.length_a   1.000
_cell.length_b   1.000
_cell.length_c   1.000
_cell.angle_alpha   90.00
_cell.angle_beta   90.00
_cell.angle_gamma   90.00
#
_symmetry.space_group_name_H-M   'P 1'
#
loop_
_entity.id
_entity.type
_entity.pdbx_description
1 polymer ?
#
loop_
_entity_poly.entity_id
_entity_poly.type
_entity_poly.pdbx_seq_one_letter_code
_entity_poly.pdbx_strand_id
1 'polypeptide(L)'
;ASANPIAYQGAKPVFVGSEPDTWNMSPHYLREAIEDRIAQTGKKPKAIIPVHLYGMPARMDAILAIADEYDIPVLEDAAEALGSEYRGQKCGTFGEFACLSFNGNKMITTSGGGALVCRTAEETQRTKFFATQARDKAPHYQHSHIGYNYRMSNICAGIGRGQMYVL
;
A
#
# COMPACT_ATOMS: atom_id res chain seq x y z
N ALA A 1 2.90 9.73 5.14
CA ALA A 1 3.89 8.71 4.80
C ALA A 1 3.70 8.18 3.38
N SER A 2 2.47 8.04 2.88
CA SER A 2 2.13 7.44 1.58
C SER A 2 2.82 8.10 0.37
N ALA A 3 3.08 9.42 0.41
CA ALA A 3 3.74 10.14 -0.69
C ALA A 3 5.27 9.97 -0.73
N ASN A 4 5.92 9.66 0.41
CA ASN A 4 7.37 9.59 0.47
C ASN A 4 7.96 8.47 -0.43
N PRO A 5 7.42 7.23 -0.43
CA PRO A 5 7.92 6.18 -1.31
C PRO A 5 7.79 6.51 -2.80
N ILE A 6 6.77 7.30 -3.18
CA ILE A 6 6.61 7.80 -4.55
C ILE A 6 7.80 8.68 -4.92
N ALA A 7 8.15 9.63 -4.04
CA ALA A 7 9.28 10.52 -4.25
C ALA A 7 10.63 9.77 -4.25
N TYR A 8 10.81 8.76 -3.40
CA TYR A 8 12.02 7.93 -3.37
C TYR A 8 12.25 7.17 -4.69
N GLN A 9 11.19 6.86 -5.42
CA GLN A 9 11.26 6.25 -6.75
C GLN A 9 11.47 7.27 -7.89
N GLY A 10 11.67 8.55 -7.57
CA GLY A 10 11.79 9.62 -8.57
C GLY A 10 10.47 9.98 -9.27
N ALA A 11 9.36 9.42 -8.82
CA ALA A 11 8.03 9.75 -9.33
C ALA A 11 7.46 11.00 -8.65
N LYS A 12 6.51 11.66 -9.32
CA LYS A 12 5.83 12.85 -8.77
C LYS A 12 4.48 12.47 -8.19
N PRO A 13 4.24 12.67 -6.88
CA PRO A 13 2.92 12.47 -6.31
C PRO A 13 1.95 13.55 -6.82
N VAL A 14 0.72 13.14 -7.09
CA VAL A 14 -0.42 14.02 -7.36
C VAL A 14 -1.38 13.86 -6.19
N PHE A 15 -1.60 14.93 -5.45
CA PHE A 15 -2.50 14.91 -4.30
C PHE A 15 -3.94 15.11 -4.76
N VAL A 16 -4.83 14.26 -4.25
CA VAL A 16 -6.27 14.31 -4.50
C VAL A 16 -6.98 14.80 -3.25
N GLY A 17 -7.93 15.71 -3.39
CA GLY A 17 -8.71 16.24 -2.28
C GLY A 17 -9.55 15.18 -1.59
N SER A 18 -9.85 15.40 -0.32
CA SER A 18 -10.71 14.52 0.49
C SER A 18 -12.19 14.82 0.24
N GLU A 19 -13.04 13.81 0.47
CA GLU A 19 -14.46 13.99 0.56
C GLU A 19 -14.89 14.23 2.03
N PRO A 20 -16.03 14.92 2.27
CA PRO A 20 -16.34 15.43 3.61
C PRO A 20 -16.83 14.36 4.61
N ASP A 21 -17.35 13.23 4.14
CA ASP A 21 -18.00 12.25 5.03
C ASP A 21 -16.98 11.40 5.81
N THR A 22 -15.93 10.94 5.11
CA THR A 22 -14.90 10.06 5.70
C THR A 22 -13.52 10.70 5.76
N TRP A 23 -13.34 11.84 5.11
CA TRP A 23 -12.07 12.56 4.93
C TRP A 23 -11.02 11.78 4.12
N ASN A 24 -11.44 10.70 3.48
CA ASN A 24 -10.62 9.94 2.57
C ASN A 24 -10.65 10.52 1.16
N MET A 25 -9.88 9.93 0.25
CA MET A 25 -9.78 10.35 -1.14
C MET A 25 -11.18 10.48 -1.77
N SER A 26 -11.47 11.65 -2.33
CA SER A 26 -12.71 11.89 -3.06
C SER A 26 -12.69 11.19 -4.42
N PRO A 27 -13.64 10.30 -4.74
CA PRO A 27 -13.75 9.73 -6.08
C PRO A 27 -13.95 10.78 -7.18
N HIS A 28 -14.66 11.88 -6.88
CA HIS A 28 -14.85 12.97 -7.81
C HIS A 28 -13.51 13.64 -8.17
N TYR A 29 -12.76 14.08 -7.18
CA TYR A 29 -11.45 14.70 -7.40
C TYR A 29 -10.39 13.71 -7.93
N LEU A 30 -10.53 12.42 -7.65
CA LEU A 30 -9.69 11.39 -8.26
C LEU A 30 -9.84 11.39 -9.78
N ARG A 31 -11.08 11.39 -10.28
CA ARG A 31 -11.37 11.45 -11.71
C ARG A 31 -10.79 12.72 -12.35
N GLU A 32 -11.07 13.88 -11.76
CA GLU A 32 -10.54 15.15 -12.24
C GLU A 32 -9.00 15.16 -12.30
N ALA A 33 -8.33 14.61 -11.28
CA ALA A 33 -6.87 14.54 -11.26
C ALA A 33 -6.31 13.61 -12.35
N ILE A 34 -6.96 12.49 -12.64
CA ILE A 34 -6.56 11.59 -13.73
C ILE A 34 -6.71 12.29 -15.08
N GLU A 35 -7.86 12.89 -15.34
CA GLU A 35 -8.17 13.60 -16.59
C GLU A 35 -7.21 14.78 -16.82
N ASP A 36 -6.95 15.57 -15.77
CA ASP A 36 -5.98 16.66 -15.82
C ASP A 36 -4.57 16.15 -16.17
N ARG A 37 -4.11 15.04 -15.53
CA ARG A 37 -2.79 14.49 -15.85
C ARG A 37 -2.70 13.99 -17.28
N ILE A 38 -3.73 13.32 -17.77
CA ILE A 38 -3.79 12.89 -19.17
C ILE A 38 -3.74 14.09 -20.11
N ALA A 39 -4.54 15.13 -19.83
CA ALA A 39 -4.57 16.34 -20.65
C ALA A 39 -3.22 17.09 -20.68
N GLN A 40 -2.55 17.19 -19.53
CA GLN A 40 -1.29 17.94 -19.43
C GLN A 40 -0.06 17.15 -19.90
N THR A 41 -0.06 15.82 -19.76
CA THR A 41 1.15 15.00 -19.98
C THR A 41 1.02 13.97 -21.08
N GLY A 42 -0.19 13.73 -21.60
CA GLY A 42 -0.50 12.64 -22.51
C GLY A 42 -0.42 11.24 -21.85
N LYS A 43 -0.29 11.16 -20.53
CA LYS A 43 -0.09 9.89 -19.80
C LYS A 43 -1.00 9.80 -18.58
N LYS A 44 -1.61 8.62 -18.38
CA LYS A 44 -2.34 8.31 -17.16
C LYS A 44 -1.37 8.14 -15.95
N PRO A 45 -1.81 8.37 -14.71
CA PRO A 45 -1.06 7.99 -13.52
C PRO A 45 -0.70 6.50 -13.52
N LYS A 46 0.40 6.15 -12.86
CA LYS A 46 0.90 4.76 -12.79
C LYS A 46 0.21 3.92 -11.72
N ALA A 47 -0.31 4.57 -10.69
CA ALA A 47 -1.04 3.92 -9.59
C ALA A 47 -1.92 4.93 -8.86
N ILE A 48 -2.95 4.43 -8.19
CA ILE A 48 -3.79 5.15 -7.24
C ILE A 48 -3.47 4.61 -5.85
N ILE A 49 -3.25 5.52 -4.87
CA ILE A 49 -2.97 5.13 -3.49
C ILE A 49 -4.03 5.75 -2.58
N PRO A 50 -5.18 5.08 -2.38
CA PRO A 50 -6.14 5.49 -1.36
C PRO A 50 -5.59 5.16 0.03
N VAL A 51 -5.83 6.06 0.97
CA VAL A 51 -5.53 5.87 2.39
C VAL A 51 -6.83 5.58 3.12
N HIS A 52 -6.83 4.66 4.05
CA HIS A 52 -7.94 4.43 4.99
C HIS A 52 -7.63 5.20 6.28
N LEU A 53 -7.96 6.49 6.27
CA LEU A 53 -7.58 7.44 7.32
C LEU A 53 -8.18 7.03 8.67
N TYR A 54 -7.33 6.87 9.68
CA TYR A 54 -7.71 6.44 11.04
C TYR A 54 -8.55 5.16 11.09
N GLY A 55 -8.39 4.28 10.09
CA GLY A 55 -9.14 3.04 9.98
C GLY A 55 -10.53 3.16 9.36
N MET A 56 -10.96 4.38 8.99
CA MET A 56 -12.17 4.60 8.21
C MET A 56 -11.94 4.19 6.76
N PRO A 57 -12.68 3.22 6.21
CA PRO A 57 -12.50 2.80 4.84
C PRO A 57 -12.80 3.92 3.84
N ALA A 58 -11.94 4.07 2.84
CA ALA A 58 -12.25 4.90 1.66
C ALA A 58 -13.42 4.27 0.86
N ARG A 59 -14.06 5.04 0.00
CA ARG A 59 -15.15 4.57 -0.89
C ARG A 59 -14.59 3.69 -2.00
N MET A 60 -14.17 2.47 -1.62
CA MET A 60 -13.41 1.58 -2.48
C MET A 60 -14.17 1.15 -3.74
N ASP A 61 -15.49 0.97 -3.67
CA ASP A 61 -16.29 0.66 -4.85
C ASP A 61 -16.21 1.74 -5.93
N ALA A 62 -16.31 3.02 -5.54
CA ALA A 62 -16.21 4.13 -6.47
C ALA A 62 -14.77 4.35 -6.98
N ILE A 63 -13.77 4.18 -6.09
CA ILE A 63 -12.36 4.30 -6.46
C ILE A 63 -11.95 3.20 -7.44
N LEU A 64 -12.36 1.94 -7.19
CA LEU A 64 -12.06 0.81 -8.06
C LEU A 64 -12.75 0.94 -9.42
N ALA A 65 -14.00 1.40 -9.46
CA ALA A 65 -14.69 1.65 -10.72
C ALA A 65 -13.94 2.68 -11.61
N ILE A 66 -13.38 3.74 -10.99
CA ILE A 66 -12.55 4.71 -11.72
C ILE A 66 -11.21 4.08 -12.13
N ALA A 67 -10.58 3.33 -11.23
CA ALA A 67 -9.31 2.66 -11.51
C ALA A 67 -9.42 1.70 -12.71
N ASP A 68 -10.50 0.91 -12.75
CA ASP A 68 -10.80 -0.02 -13.83
C ASP A 68 -11.07 0.71 -15.15
N GLU A 69 -11.83 1.81 -15.13
CA GLU A 69 -12.12 2.62 -16.31
C GLU A 69 -10.85 3.14 -17.00
N TYR A 70 -9.87 3.56 -16.21
CA TYR A 70 -8.59 4.07 -16.71
C TYR A 70 -7.48 3.01 -16.77
N ASP A 71 -7.77 1.78 -16.39
CA ASP A 71 -6.77 0.69 -16.27
C ASP A 71 -5.55 1.16 -15.46
N ILE A 72 -5.79 1.58 -14.21
CA ILE A 72 -4.77 2.05 -13.26
C ILE A 72 -4.79 1.14 -12.02
N PRO A 73 -3.67 0.52 -11.64
CA PRO A 73 -3.62 -0.33 -10.45
C PRO A 73 -3.81 0.48 -9.16
N VAL A 74 -4.45 -0.14 -8.18
CA VAL A 74 -4.68 0.42 -6.84
C VAL A 74 -3.76 -0.24 -5.82
N LEU A 75 -3.11 0.59 -5.00
CA LEU A 75 -2.32 0.17 -3.86
C LEU A 75 -2.94 0.79 -2.60
N GLU A 76 -3.52 -0.03 -1.72
CA GLU A 76 -4.14 0.47 -0.50
C GLU A 76 -3.10 0.85 0.56
N ASP A 77 -3.18 2.05 1.09
CA ASP A 77 -2.54 2.38 2.36
C ASP A 77 -3.51 2.04 3.50
N ALA A 78 -3.44 0.79 3.96
CA ALA A 78 -4.23 0.25 5.05
C ALA A 78 -3.44 0.24 6.38
N ALA A 79 -2.46 1.16 6.52
CA ALA A 79 -1.59 1.24 7.70
C ALA A 79 -2.34 1.44 9.02
N GLU A 80 -3.57 1.91 8.99
CA GLU A 80 -4.44 2.15 10.14
C GLU A 80 -5.72 1.32 10.13
N ALA A 81 -5.92 0.48 9.09
CA ALA A 81 -7.19 -0.18 8.82
C ALA A 81 -7.15 -1.71 9.00
N LEU A 82 -6.22 -2.22 9.81
CA LEU A 82 -6.19 -3.65 10.12
C LEU A 82 -7.49 -4.05 10.84
N GLY A 83 -8.25 -4.96 10.24
CA GLY A 83 -9.56 -5.39 10.76
C GLY A 83 -10.75 -4.59 10.26
N SER A 84 -10.57 -3.37 9.74
CA SER A 84 -11.65 -2.58 9.15
C SER A 84 -12.25 -3.25 7.91
N GLU A 85 -13.53 -3.02 7.69
CA GLU A 85 -14.28 -3.58 6.55
C GLU A 85 -15.04 -2.50 5.79
N TYR A 86 -15.06 -2.63 4.48
CA TYR A 86 -15.96 -1.87 3.61
C TYR A 86 -16.89 -2.84 2.88
N ARG A 87 -18.19 -2.73 3.14
CA ARG A 87 -19.24 -3.61 2.56
C ARG A 87 -18.94 -5.10 2.72
N GLY A 88 -18.42 -5.51 3.90
CA GLY A 88 -18.14 -6.91 4.22
C GLY A 88 -16.80 -7.45 3.69
N GLN A 89 -15.99 -6.61 3.04
CA GLN A 89 -14.64 -6.97 2.61
C GLN A 89 -13.60 -6.24 3.43
N LYS A 90 -12.55 -6.94 3.86
CA LYS A 90 -11.46 -6.37 4.68
C LYS A 90 -10.67 -5.31 3.91
N CYS A 91 -10.40 -4.16 4.53
CA CYS A 91 -9.44 -3.21 4.02
C CYS A 91 -8.06 -3.87 3.87
N GLY A 92 -7.33 -3.52 2.81
CA GLY A 92 -6.10 -4.18 2.44
C GLY A 92 -6.27 -5.40 1.51
N THR A 93 -7.49 -5.65 1.02
CA THR A 93 -7.77 -6.76 0.08
C THR A 93 -8.47 -6.32 -1.21
N PHE A 94 -8.63 -5.03 -1.43
CA PHE A 94 -9.30 -4.47 -2.62
C PHE A 94 -8.35 -4.23 -3.78
N GLY A 95 -7.17 -3.65 -3.50
CA GLY A 95 -6.18 -3.28 -4.51
C GLY A 95 -5.28 -4.42 -4.97
N GLU A 96 -4.37 -4.14 -5.89
CA GLU A 96 -3.30 -5.07 -6.31
C GLU A 96 -2.35 -5.37 -5.15
N PHE A 97 -2.07 -4.35 -4.34
CA PHE A 97 -1.24 -4.42 -3.16
C PHE A 97 -1.88 -3.64 -2.03
N ALA A 98 -1.53 -4.00 -0.79
CA ALA A 98 -1.85 -3.18 0.36
C ALA A 98 -0.74 -3.17 1.40
N CYS A 99 -0.56 -2.01 2.04
CA CYS A 99 0.40 -1.83 3.12
C CYS A 99 -0.32 -1.87 4.47
N LEU A 100 0.16 -2.71 5.39
CA LEU A 100 -0.21 -2.71 6.80
C LEU A 100 0.97 -2.18 7.63
N SER A 101 0.69 -1.48 8.73
CA SER A 101 1.71 -0.97 9.64
C SER A 101 1.57 -1.58 11.03
N PHE A 102 2.69 -1.93 11.61
CA PHE A 102 2.81 -2.39 13.00
C PHE A 102 3.69 -1.45 13.83
N ASN A 103 3.69 -0.16 13.47
CA ASN A 103 4.38 0.86 14.23
C ASN A 103 3.77 1.04 15.62
N GLY A 104 4.46 1.74 16.53
CA GLY A 104 4.11 1.84 17.95
C GLY A 104 2.70 2.33 18.26
N ASN A 105 2.11 3.14 17.38
CA ASN A 105 0.79 3.74 17.53
C ASN A 105 -0.35 3.03 16.76
N LYS A 106 -0.09 1.86 16.18
CA LYS A 106 -1.08 1.14 15.37
C LYS A 106 -1.92 0.17 16.20
N MET A 107 -2.99 -0.37 15.61
CA MET A 107 -3.95 -1.27 16.25
C MET A 107 -3.25 -2.46 16.94
N ILE A 108 -2.32 -3.10 16.25
CA ILE A 108 -1.30 -3.96 16.85
C ILE A 108 0.07 -3.37 16.57
N THR A 109 1.01 -3.56 17.49
CA THR A 109 2.35 -3.01 17.35
C THR A 109 3.43 -4.07 17.54
N THR A 110 4.48 -3.93 16.75
CA THR A 110 5.74 -4.65 16.94
C THR A 110 6.89 -3.66 17.19
N SER A 111 6.57 -2.45 17.70
CA SER A 111 7.48 -1.31 17.81
C SER A 111 7.87 -0.70 16.46
N GLY A 112 7.98 -1.49 15.45
CA GLY A 112 8.25 -1.11 14.06
C GLY A 112 7.95 -2.25 13.12
N GLY A 113 7.95 -1.98 11.81
CA GLY A 113 7.64 -2.95 10.79
C GLY A 113 6.23 -2.81 10.23
N GLY A 114 5.90 -3.73 9.35
CA GLY A 114 4.64 -3.77 8.62
C GLY A 114 4.55 -5.02 7.77
N ALA A 115 3.52 -5.10 6.96
CA ALA A 115 3.35 -6.16 5.98
C ALA A 115 2.88 -5.57 4.64
N LEU A 116 3.29 -6.20 3.55
CA LEU A 116 2.72 -6.00 2.23
C LEU A 116 1.82 -7.19 1.91
N VAL A 117 0.55 -6.92 1.65
CA VAL A 117 -0.40 -7.88 1.12
C VAL A 117 -0.26 -7.89 -0.39
N CYS A 118 -0.10 -9.06 -0.98
CA CYS A 118 0.02 -9.29 -2.42
C CYS A 118 -1.07 -10.26 -2.86
N ARG A 119 -1.48 -10.19 -4.12
CA ARG A 119 -2.52 -11.10 -4.67
C ARG A 119 -1.97 -12.46 -5.04
N THR A 120 -0.70 -12.54 -5.45
CA THR A 120 -0.10 -13.76 -5.97
C THR A 120 1.14 -14.19 -5.19
N ALA A 121 1.47 -15.48 -5.27
CA ALA A 121 2.69 -16.02 -4.69
C ALA A 121 3.95 -15.45 -5.38
N GLU A 122 3.86 -15.17 -6.67
CA GLU A 122 4.98 -14.58 -7.43
C GLU A 122 5.31 -13.17 -6.94
N GLU A 123 4.30 -12.30 -6.77
CA GLU A 123 4.47 -10.95 -6.20
C GLU A 123 5.05 -11.02 -4.79
N THR A 124 4.56 -11.95 -3.97
CA THR A 124 5.09 -12.18 -2.62
C THR A 124 6.56 -12.58 -2.67
N GLN A 125 6.96 -13.48 -3.56
CA GLN A 125 8.35 -13.90 -3.72
C GLN A 125 9.23 -12.74 -4.21
N ARG A 126 8.75 -11.96 -5.17
CA ARG A 126 9.46 -10.79 -5.69
C ARG A 126 9.65 -9.72 -4.62
N THR A 127 8.59 -9.43 -3.85
CA THR A 127 8.65 -8.50 -2.71
C THR A 127 9.67 -8.98 -1.66
N LYS A 128 9.62 -10.26 -1.31
CA LYS A 128 10.58 -10.87 -0.38
C LYS A 128 12.02 -10.79 -0.90
N PHE A 129 12.23 -11.00 -2.19
CA PHE A 129 13.55 -10.86 -2.81
C PHE A 129 14.11 -9.44 -2.59
N PHE A 130 13.34 -8.40 -2.91
CA PHE A 130 13.77 -7.02 -2.70
C PHE A 130 13.93 -6.65 -1.22
N ALA A 131 13.05 -7.14 -0.33
CA ALA A 131 13.12 -6.89 1.11
C ALA A 131 14.25 -7.67 1.81
N THR A 132 14.89 -8.61 1.12
CA THR A 132 16.05 -9.39 1.59
C THR A 132 17.30 -9.10 0.76
N GLN A 133 17.54 -7.83 0.48
CA GLN A 133 18.73 -7.31 -0.16
C GLN A 133 18.88 -7.69 -1.65
N ALA A 134 17.83 -8.22 -2.30
CA ALA A 134 17.88 -8.69 -3.69
C ALA A 134 19.05 -9.63 -3.98
N ARG A 135 19.33 -10.55 -3.04
CA ARG A 135 20.43 -11.51 -3.18
C ARG A 135 20.07 -12.59 -4.19
N ASP A 136 20.93 -12.75 -5.21
CA ASP A 136 20.80 -13.79 -6.22
C ASP A 136 21.05 -15.20 -5.64
N LYS A 137 20.50 -16.21 -6.30
CA LYS A 137 20.78 -17.61 -5.98
C LYS A 137 22.17 -18.00 -6.55
N ALA A 138 23.21 -17.72 -5.78
CA ALA A 138 24.58 -18.05 -6.13
C ALA A 138 25.31 -18.62 -4.89
N PRO A 139 26.39 -19.41 -5.06
CA PRO A 139 27.18 -19.93 -3.94
C PRO A 139 27.95 -18.82 -3.20
N HIS A 140 28.08 -17.65 -3.78
CA HIS A 140 28.71 -16.45 -3.24
C HIS A 140 27.73 -15.30 -3.17
N TYR A 141 28.10 -14.18 -2.56
CA TYR A 141 27.28 -12.97 -2.55
C TYR A 141 27.28 -12.34 -3.93
N GLN A 142 26.07 -12.30 -4.54
CA GLN A 142 25.85 -11.69 -5.84
C GLN A 142 24.51 -10.95 -5.81
N HIS A 143 24.48 -9.77 -6.42
CA HIS A 143 23.33 -8.90 -6.48
C HIS A 143 23.21 -8.31 -7.89
N SER A 144 22.21 -8.74 -8.65
CA SER A 144 21.90 -8.18 -9.96
C SER A 144 20.94 -6.98 -9.86
N HIS A 145 20.36 -6.76 -8.68
CA HIS A 145 19.42 -5.70 -8.40
C HIS A 145 19.77 -5.00 -7.08
N ILE A 146 19.39 -3.75 -6.97
CA ILE A 146 19.40 -3.04 -5.69
C ILE A 146 18.21 -3.55 -4.85
N GLY A 147 18.49 -4.00 -3.64
CA GLY A 147 17.49 -4.43 -2.67
C GLY A 147 17.69 -3.74 -1.32
N TYR A 148 16.84 -4.10 -0.37
CA TYR A 148 16.74 -3.44 0.93
C TYR A 148 16.76 -4.47 2.06
N ASN A 149 17.18 -4.06 3.24
CA ASN A 149 17.04 -4.85 4.45
C ASN A 149 15.75 -4.42 5.18
N TYR A 150 14.61 -4.87 4.66
CA TYR A 150 13.27 -4.45 5.13
C TYR A 150 12.48 -5.58 5.78
N ARG A 151 13.12 -6.72 6.07
CA ARG A 151 12.46 -7.80 6.81
C ARG A 151 12.32 -7.46 8.29
N MET A 152 11.13 -7.71 8.83
CA MET A 152 10.88 -7.66 10.27
C MET A 152 11.78 -8.66 11.00
N SER A 153 12.37 -8.26 12.13
CA SER A 153 13.16 -9.15 12.97
C SER A 153 12.28 -10.23 13.65
N ASN A 154 12.90 -11.33 14.05
CA ASN A 154 12.19 -12.40 14.78
C ASN A 154 11.61 -11.89 16.11
N ILE A 155 12.25 -10.92 16.76
CA ILE A 155 11.75 -10.30 18.01
C ILE A 155 10.45 -9.56 17.72
N CYS A 156 10.46 -8.66 16.74
CA CYS A 156 9.25 -7.91 16.34
C CYS A 156 8.14 -8.87 15.87
N ALA A 157 8.48 -9.88 15.06
CA ALA A 157 7.50 -10.86 14.59
C ALA A 157 6.89 -11.68 15.74
N GLY A 158 7.68 -12.01 16.75
CA GLY A 158 7.22 -12.71 17.96
C GLY A 158 6.21 -11.88 18.74
N ILE A 159 6.48 -10.58 18.93
CA ILE A 159 5.54 -9.65 19.56
C ILE A 159 4.24 -9.57 18.76
N GLY A 160 4.33 -9.41 17.43
CA GLY A 160 3.17 -9.35 16.54
C GLY A 160 2.30 -10.60 16.63
N ARG A 161 2.90 -11.80 16.65
CA ARG A 161 2.16 -13.04 16.85
C ARG A 161 1.39 -13.04 18.17
N GLY A 162 1.98 -12.57 19.25
CA GLY A 162 1.29 -12.45 20.55
C GLY A 162 0.07 -11.52 20.48
N GLN A 163 0.20 -10.39 19.82
CA GLN A 163 -0.91 -9.44 19.67
C GLN A 163 -2.03 -9.90 18.74
N MET A 164 -1.74 -10.73 17.75
CA MET A 164 -2.75 -11.31 16.84
C MET A 164 -3.75 -12.24 17.54
N TYR A 165 -3.46 -12.73 18.76
CA TYR A 165 -4.40 -13.56 19.52
C TYR A 165 -5.55 -12.78 20.15
N VAL A 166 -5.46 -11.45 20.22
CA VAL A 166 -6.44 -10.56 20.86
C VAL A 166 -7.07 -9.54 19.89
N LEU A 167 -6.78 -9.65 18.62
CA LEU A 167 -7.31 -8.82 17.56
C LEU A 167 -8.71 -9.32 17.07
#